data_83fa4e935e2d61c1a54ba153ee4eef11
#
_entry.id   83fa4e935e2d61c1a54ba153ee4eef11
#
_cell.length_a   1.000
_cell.length_b   1.000
_cell.length_c   1.000
_cell.angle_alpha   90.00
_cell.angle_beta   90.00
_cell.angle_gamma   90.00
#
_symmetry.space_group_name_H-M   'P 1'
#
loop_
_entity.id
_entity.type
_entity.pdbx_description
1 polymer ?
#
loop_
_entity_poly.entity_id
_entity_poly.type
_entity_poly.pdbx_seq_one_letter_code
_entity_poly.pdbx_strand_id
1 'polypeptide(L)'
;MNALDIVKKTVSEHLSEGGFAIDATAGRGYDTVFLARTVGATGRVLAFDIQPAAVESTRALLASEGLDAEVVLASHADMAQYASPESADCILFNLGYLPGGDHTVYTRAESTIAAVEAGLDILKHGGLMCVTVYSGGANGYAERDALLPFLASLDDGKHQVISLSFHNWKKDPPRPFFIIKL
;
A
#
# COMPACT_ATOMS: atom_id res chain seq x y z
N MET A 1 -10.90 17.12 -1.88
CA MET A 1 -10.52 15.74 -2.28
C MET A 1 -9.04 15.77 -2.62
N ASN A 2 -8.22 15.02 -1.93
CA ASN A 2 -6.79 14.85 -2.18
C ASN A 2 -6.50 13.46 -2.78
N ALA A 3 -5.23 13.12 -3.04
CA ALA A 3 -4.85 11.84 -3.64
C ALA A 3 -5.29 10.64 -2.78
N LEU A 4 -5.09 10.70 -1.47
CA LEU A 4 -5.46 9.63 -0.55
C LEU A 4 -6.98 9.44 -0.44
N ASP A 5 -7.77 10.52 -0.54
CA ASP A 5 -9.24 10.43 -0.56
C ASP A 5 -9.71 9.62 -1.79
N ILE A 6 -9.03 9.82 -2.94
CA ILE A 6 -9.36 9.07 -4.16
C ILE A 6 -8.96 7.61 -4.03
N VAL A 7 -7.76 7.32 -3.46
CA VAL A 7 -7.33 5.96 -3.18
C VAL A 7 -8.36 5.24 -2.29
N LYS A 8 -8.73 5.84 -1.17
CA LYS A 8 -9.71 5.23 -0.24
C LYS A 8 -11.06 5.00 -0.91
N LYS A 9 -11.53 5.94 -1.71
CA LYS A 9 -12.78 5.76 -2.46
C LYS A 9 -12.68 4.58 -3.43
N THR A 10 -11.62 4.52 -4.25
CA THR A 10 -11.41 3.43 -5.21
C THR A 10 -11.33 2.08 -4.51
N VAL A 11 -10.59 2.01 -3.39
CA VAL A 11 -10.49 0.78 -2.57
C VAL A 11 -11.84 0.38 -2.00
N SER A 12 -12.63 1.33 -1.45
CA SER A 12 -13.96 1.04 -0.91
C SER A 12 -14.96 0.56 -1.96
N GLU A 13 -14.79 0.96 -3.22
CA GLU A 13 -15.63 0.51 -4.33
C GLU A 13 -15.22 -0.88 -4.85
N HIS A 14 -13.98 -1.28 -4.58
CA HIS A 14 -13.39 -2.53 -5.07
C HIS A 14 -13.37 -3.64 -4.01
N LEU A 15 -12.96 -3.31 -2.77
CA LEU A 15 -12.79 -4.26 -1.67
C LEU A 15 -14.13 -4.48 -0.96
N SER A 16 -14.55 -5.73 -0.88
CA SER A 16 -15.83 -6.12 -0.26
C SER A 16 -15.64 -6.63 1.17
N GLU A 17 -16.72 -6.65 1.94
CA GLU A 17 -16.77 -7.34 3.23
C GLU A 17 -16.39 -8.82 3.08
N GLY A 18 -15.62 -9.35 4.03
CA GLY A 18 -15.05 -10.70 3.98
C GLY A 18 -13.79 -10.82 3.13
N GLY A 19 -13.35 -9.75 2.44
CA GLY A 19 -12.15 -9.73 1.61
C GLY A 19 -10.85 -9.82 2.40
N PHE A 20 -9.75 -10.10 1.71
CA PHE A 20 -8.40 -10.06 2.25
C PHE A 20 -7.64 -8.86 1.68
N ALA A 21 -7.18 -7.97 2.56
CA ALA A 21 -6.39 -6.80 2.19
C ALA A 21 -5.01 -6.79 2.85
N ILE A 22 -4.03 -6.20 2.17
CA ILE A 22 -2.67 -6.02 2.68
C ILE A 22 -2.35 -4.52 2.74
N ASP A 23 -1.89 -4.05 3.89
CA ASP A 23 -1.25 -2.76 4.08
C ASP A 23 0.27 -2.96 4.09
N ALA A 24 0.93 -2.66 3.00
CA ALA A 24 2.37 -2.86 2.84
C ALA A 24 3.22 -1.82 3.58
N THR A 25 2.61 -0.77 4.16
CA THR A 25 3.27 0.38 4.79
C THR A 25 2.44 0.91 5.96
N ALA A 26 2.28 0.11 7.02
CA ALA A 26 1.33 0.35 8.11
C ALA A 26 1.47 1.71 8.80
N GLY A 27 2.70 2.15 9.06
CA GLY A 27 2.99 3.47 9.61
C GLY A 27 2.25 3.75 10.92
N ARG A 28 1.36 4.74 10.90
CA ARG A 28 0.51 5.09 12.06
C ARG A 28 -0.77 4.26 12.16
N GLY A 29 -1.01 3.34 11.24
CA GLY A 29 -2.16 2.43 11.25
C GLY A 29 -3.44 2.96 10.61
N TYR A 30 -3.44 4.16 10.06
CA TYR A 30 -4.68 4.76 9.51
C TYR A 30 -5.23 4.00 8.30
N ASP A 31 -4.35 3.51 7.42
CA ASP A 31 -4.77 2.73 6.26
C ASP A 31 -5.10 1.30 6.67
N THR A 32 -4.38 0.72 7.63
CA THR A 32 -4.72 -0.58 8.24
C THR A 32 -6.12 -0.56 8.85
N VAL A 33 -6.46 0.47 9.67
CA VAL A 33 -7.80 0.64 10.25
C VAL A 33 -8.86 0.83 9.17
N PHE A 34 -8.57 1.61 8.13
CA PHE A 34 -9.49 1.78 7.01
C PHE A 34 -9.79 0.45 6.31
N LEU A 35 -8.75 -0.36 6.02
CA LEU A 35 -8.92 -1.67 5.42
C LEU A 35 -9.69 -2.63 6.33
N ALA A 36 -9.38 -2.67 7.64
CA ALA A 36 -10.07 -3.51 8.61
C ALA A 36 -11.57 -3.18 8.72
N ARG A 37 -11.93 -1.90 8.68
CA ARG A 37 -13.34 -1.47 8.62
C ARG A 37 -14.02 -1.88 7.31
N THR A 38 -13.30 -1.82 6.19
CA THR A 38 -13.84 -2.15 4.87
C THR A 38 -14.12 -3.64 4.72
N VAL A 39 -13.18 -4.50 5.16
CA VAL A 39 -13.36 -5.96 5.07
C VAL A 39 -14.28 -6.52 6.16
N GLY A 40 -14.51 -5.77 7.24
CA GLY A 40 -15.39 -6.18 8.33
C GLY A 40 -14.86 -7.38 9.13
N ALA A 41 -15.70 -7.88 10.05
CA ALA A 41 -15.30 -8.92 10.99
C ALA A 41 -15.02 -10.31 10.36
N THR A 42 -15.47 -10.55 9.14
CA THR A 42 -15.25 -11.80 8.40
C THR A 42 -14.07 -11.72 7.43
N GLY A 43 -13.51 -10.52 7.22
CA GLY A 43 -12.36 -10.31 6.37
C GLY A 43 -11.03 -10.47 7.10
N ARG A 44 -9.95 -10.33 6.36
CA ARG A 44 -8.58 -10.39 6.87
C ARG A 44 -7.81 -9.14 6.45
N VAL A 45 -7.01 -8.60 7.38
CA VAL A 45 -6.00 -7.58 7.06
C VAL A 45 -4.64 -8.03 7.55
N LEU A 46 -3.64 -7.90 6.69
CA LEU A 46 -2.23 -8.12 7.00
C LEU A 46 -1.48 -6.80 6.78
N ALA A 47 -0.74 -6.34 7.78
CA ALA A 47 -0.06 -5.05 7.73
C ALA A 47 1.44 -5.19 8.02
N PHE A 48 2.28 -4.50 7.26
CA PHE A 48 3.75 -4.56 7.36
C PHE A 48 4.35 -3.22 7.74
N ASP A 49 5.29 -3.25 8.64
CA ASP A 49 6.24 -2.15 8.85
C ASP A 49 7.56 -2.69 9.39
N ILE A 50 8.67 -2.04 9.04
CA ILE A 50 10.01 -2.39 9.54
C ILE A 50 10.35 -1.68 10.86
N GLN A 51 9.54 -0.70 11.28
CA GLN A 51 9.76 0.07 12.49
C GLN A 51 8.91 -0.46 13.65
N PRO A 52 9.51 -0.87 14.79
CA PRO A 52 8.75 -1.32 15.96
C PRO A 52 7.72 -0.29 16.44
N ALA A 53 8.08 1.01 16.41
CA ALA A 53 7.17 2.08 16.82
C ALA A 53 5.92 2.20 15.91
N ALA A 54 6.06 1.91 14.61
CA ALA A 54 4.95 1.87 13.67
C ALA A 54 4.01 0.69 13.96
N VAL A 55 4.59 -0.50 14.18
CA VAL A 55 3.84 -1.71 14.57
C VAL A 55 3.07 -1.51 15.86
N GLU A 56 3.70 -0.93 16.89
CA GLU A 56 3.04 -0.60 18.16
C GLU A 56 1.91 0.42 17.96
N SER A 57 2.17 1.49 17.21
CA SER A 57 1.16 2.52 16.91
C SER A 57 -0.05 1.94 16.20
N THR A 58 0.18 1.09 15.21
CA THR A 58 -0.88 0.43 14.43
C THR A 58 -1.72 -0.50 15.32
N ARG A 59 -1.07 -1.34 16.13
CA ARG A 59 -1.76 -2.22 17.09
C ARG A 59 -2.58 -1.45 18.12
N ALA A 60 -2.02 -0.37 18.67
CA ALA A 60 -2.72 0.47 19.63
C ALA A 60 -3.95 1.14 19.00
N LEU A 61 -3.83 1.62 17.76
CA LEU A 61 -4.94 2.24 17.04
C LEU A 61 -6.05 1.21 16.73
N LEU A 62 -5.70 0.02 16.23
CA LEU A 62 -6.65 -1.07 16.00
C LEU A 62 -7.41 -1.44 17.28
N ALA A 63 -6.69 -1.62 18.41
CA ALA A 63 -7.30 -1.94 19.70
C ALA A 63 -8.28 -0.85 20.18
N SER A 64 -7.92 0.44 20.01
CA SER A 64 -8.78 1.58 20.40
C SER A 64 -10.05 1.66 19.55
N GLU A 65 -10.02 1.14 18.32
CA GLU A 65 -11.14 1.12 17.40
C GLU A 65 -11.97 -0.19 17.47
N GLY A 66 -11.54 -1.15 18.30
CA GLY A 66 -12.17 -2.46 18.41
C GLY A 66 -12.06 -3.30 17.13
N LEU A 67 -10.99 -3.10 16.36
CA LEU A 67 -10.71 -3.78 15.11
C LEU A 67 -9.56 -4.75 15.26
N ASP A 68 -9.50 -5.77 14.37
CA ASP A 68 -8.44 -6.76 14.33
C ASP A 68 -7.71 -6.75 12.99
N ALA A 69 -6.39 -6.91 13.04
CA ALA A 69 -5.52 -7.12 11.89
C ALA A 69 -4.21 -7.78 12.34
N GLU A 70 -3.62 -8.57 11.46
CA GLU A 70 -2.29 -9.14 11.68
C GLU A 70 -1.23 -8.08 11.32
N VAL A 71 -0.53 -7.54 12.33
CA VAL A 71 0.51 -6.52 12.14
C VAL A 71 1.88 -7.13 12.36
N VAL A 72 2.71 -7.11 11.33
CA VAL A 72 4.00 -7.82 11.27
C VAL A 72 5.16 -6.82 11.26
N LEU A 73 6.14 -7.05 12.11
CA LEU A 73 7.43 -6.35 12.08
C LEU A 73 8.33 -7.01 11.04
N ALA A 74 8.15 -6.66 9.77
CA ALA A 74 8.91 -7.20 8.65
C ALA A 74 8.92 -6.22 7.48
N SER A 75 9.82 -6.43 6.54
CA SER A 75 9.79 -5.71 5.27
C SER A 75 8.59 -6.14 4.42
N HIS A 76 7.94 -5.18 3.77
CA HIS A 76 6.92 -5.49 2.76
C HIS A 76 7.48 -6.35 1.60
N ALA A 77 8.78 -6.33 1.36
CA ALA A 77 9.43 -7.21 0.37
C ALA A 77 9.31 -8.70 0.73
N ASP A 78 9.07 -9.02 2.00
CA ASP A 78 8.92 -10.39 2.49
C ASP A 78 7.47 -10.88 2.49
N MET A 79 6.51 -10.13 1.93
CA MET A 79 5.07 -10.43 2.04
C MET A 79 4.69 -11.81 1.49
N ALA A 80 5.44 -12.37 0.55
CA ALA A 80 5.24 -13.73 0.03
C ALA A 80 5.46 -14.83 1.08
N GLN A 81 6.08 -14.53 2.23
CA GLN A 81 6.19 -15.46 3.36
C GLN A 81 4.92 -15.52 4.23
N TYR A 82 4.01 -14.56 4.08
CA TYR A 82 2.83 -14.34 4.92
C TYR A 82 1.50 -14.48 4.18
N ALA A 83 1.52 -14.45 2.86
CA ALA A 83 0.34 -14.58 2.02
C ALA A 83 0.62 -15.49 0.83
N SER A 84 -0.35 -16.34 0.50
CA SER A 84 -0.27 -17.25 -0.65
C SER A 84 -0.50 -16.49 -1.97
N PRO A 85 0.01 -17.00 -3.09
CA PRO A 85 -0.37 -16.49 -4.41
C PRO A 85 -1.89 -16.45 -4.59
N GLU A 86 -2.39 -15.46 -5.32
CA GLU A 86 -3.79 -15.28 -5.69
C GLU A 86 -4.77 -15.28 -4.49
N SER A 87 -4.34 -14.72 -3.34
CA SER A 87 -5.14 -14.70 -2.13
C SER A 87 -5.68 -13.33 -1.74
N ALA A 88 -5.00 -12.23 -2.07
CA ALA A 88 -5.40 -10.88 -1.69
C ALA A 88 -6.34 -10.24 -2.72
N ASP A 89 -7.37 -9.54 -2.22
CA ASP A 89 -8.29 -8.74 -3.03
C ASP A 89 -7.75 -7.32 -3.24
N CYS A 90 -7.02 -6.79 -2.24
CA CYS A 90 -6.45 -5.45 -2.31
C CYS A 90 -5.09 -5.36 -1.60
N ILE A 91 -4.16 -4.59 -2.17
CA ILE A 91 -2.86 -4.27 -1.57
C ILE A 91 -2.63 -2.76 -1.62
N LEU A 92 -2.30 -2.14 -0.48
CA LEU A 92 -1.99 -0.72 -0.38
C LEU A 92 -0.51 -0.49 -0.08
N PHE A 93 0.10 0.43 -0.82
CA PHE A 93 1.39 1.04 -0.55
C PHE A 93 1.22 2.56 -0.41
N ASN A 94 1.62 3.10 0.72
CA ASN A 94 1.71 4.53 0.97
C ASN A 94 3.18 4.85 1.27
N LEU A 95 3.97 5.08 0.20
CA LEU A 95 5.43 5.13 0.26
C LEU A 95 5.93 6.38 0.99
N GLY A 96 7.17 6.33 1.48
CA GLY A 96 7.81 7.46 2.14
C GLY A 96 8.39 7.11 3.51
N TYR A 97 8.24 8.01 4.47
CA TYR A 97 8.72 7.86 5.83
C TYR A 97 7.56 7.97 6.84
N LEU A 98 7.77 7.43 8.04
CA LEU A 98 6.80 7.53 9.13
C LEU A 98 6.67 9.00 9.59
N PRO A 99 5.51 9.66 9.46
CA PRO A 99 5.34 11.03 9.92
C PRO A 99 5.63 11.18 11.41
N GLY A 100 6.58 12.08 11.77
CA GLY A 100 7.05 12.26 13.14
C GLY A 100 7.96 11.15 13.66
N GLY A 101 8.40 10.23 12.81
CA GLY A 101 9.41 9.20 13.10
C GLY A 101 10.82 9.63 12.68
N ASP A 102 11.72 8.66 12.64
CA ASP A 102 13.09 8.85 12.14
C ASP A 102 13.06 8.98 10.61
N HIS A 103 13.36 10.17 10.10
CA HIS A 103 13.41 10.46 8.68
C HIS A 103 14.55 9.77 7.92
N THR A 104 15.47 9.10 8.61
CA THR A 104 16.50 8.26 7.97
C THR A 104 15.96 6.89 7.57
N VAL A 105 14.81 6.48 8.13
CA VAL A 105 14.09 5.25 7.80
C VAL A 105 12.94 5.58 6.87
N TYR A 106 13.07 5.17 5.62
CA TYR A 106 12.11 5.43 4.54
C TYR A 106 12.06 4.23 3.58
N THR A 107 11.03 4.15 2.76
CA THR A 107 10.91 3.14 1.71
C THR A 107 12.01 3.34 0.66
N ARG A 108 12.53 2.26 0.12
CA ARG A 108 13.59 2.28 -0.90
C ARG A 108 13.09 1.60 -2.18
N ALA A 109 13.51 2.13 -3.31
CA ALA A 109 13.08 1.64 -4.61
C ALA A 109 13.25 0.12 -4.76
N GLU A 110 14.40 -0.43 -4.34
CA GLU A 110 14.67 -1.86 -4.47
C GLU A 110 13.69 -2.71 -3.66
N SER A 111 13.44 -2.35 -2.40
CA SER A 111 12.49 -3.09 -1.55
C SER A 111 11.05 -2.90 -2.00
N THR A 112 10.72 -1.69 -2.50
CA THR A 112 9.37 -1.40 -3.01
C THR A 112 9.09 -2.15 -4.31
N ILE A 113 10.04 -2.20 -5.25
CA ILE A 113 9.89 -2.96 -6.50
C ILE A 113 9.72 -4.45 -6.18
N ALA A 114 10.58 -5.03 -5.34
CA ALA A 114 10.45 -6.43 -4.92
C ALA A 114 9.09 -6.72 -4.24
N ALA A 115 8.59 -5.77 -3.43
CA ALA A 115 7.29 -5.90 -2.78
C ALA A 115 6.12 -5.80 -3.77
N VAL A 116 6.21 -4.92 -4.77
CA VAL A 116 5.19 -4.83 -5.83
C VAL A 116 5.16 -6.12 -6.64
N GLU A 117 6.32 -6.67 -7.04
CA GLU A 117 6.41 -7.95 -7.75
C GLU A 117 5.79 -9.09 -6.93
N ALA A 118 6.17 -9.24 -5.65
CA ALA A 118 5.56 -10.23 -4.75
C ALA A 118 4.05 -10.01 -4.58
N GLY A 119 3.63 -8.76 -4.47
CA GLY A 119 2.24 -8.38 -4.35
C GLY A 119 1.41 -8.72 -5.60
N LEU A 120 1.97 -8.58 -6.80
CA LEU A 120 1.30 -8.97 -8.04
C LEU A 120 1.04 -10.48 -8.12
N ASP A 121 1.94 -11.30 -7.56
CA ASP A 121 1.72 -12.75 -7.45
C ASP A 121 0.64 -13.07 -6.42
N ILE A 122 0.62 -12.36 -5.29
CA ILE A 122 -0.35 -12.54 -4.20
C ILE A 122 -1.74 -12.03 -4.57
N LEU A 123 -1.84 -11.04 -5.44
CA LEU A 123 -3.08 -10.42 -5.86
C LEU A 123 -3.91 -11.42 -6.68
N LYS A 124 -5.21 -11.52 -6.41
CA LYS A 124 -6.16 -12.28 -7.21
C LYS A 124 -6.35 -11.67 -8.60
N HIS A 125 -6.84 -12.46 -9.55
CA HIS A 125 -7.41 -11.92 -10.79
C HIS A 125 -8.55 -10.97 -10.45
N GLY A 126 -8.56 -9.79 -11.08
CA GLY A 126 -9.46 -8.70 -10.77
C GLY A 126 -9.09 -7.93 -9.49
N GLY A 127 -8.08 -8.35 -8.74
CA GLY A 127 -7.62 -7.66 -7.53
C GLY A 127 -6.98 -6.31 -7.83
N LEU A 128 -6.96 -5.43 -6.82
CA LEU A 128 -6.48 -4.06 -6.91
C LEU A 128 -5.24 -3.84 -6.05
N MET A 129 -4.16 -3.35 -6.64
CA MET A 129 -3.02 -2.81 -5.90
C MET A 129 -2.97 -1.29 -6.08
N CYS A 130 -2.84 -0.55 -4.97
CA CYS A 130 -2.65 0.91 -5.00
C CYS A 130 -1.25 1.25 -4.50
N VAL A 131 -0.45 1.93 -5.32
CA VAL A 131 0.88 2.41 -4.96
C VAL A 131 0.87 3.93 -5.00
N THR A 132 0.93 4.58 -3.83
CA THR A 132 1.03 6.03 -3.73
C THR A 132 2.48 6.46 -3.63
N VAL A 133 2.98 7.11 -4.67
CA VAL A 133 4.37 7.57 -4.78
C VAL A 133 4.46 9.04 -4.38
N TYR A 134 5.39 9.35 -3.47
CA TYR A 134 5.64 10.71 -3.00
C TYR A 134 6.90 11.28 -3.66
N SER A 135 6.83 12.56 -4.02
CA SER A 135 7.92 13.32 -4.62
C SER A 135 8.48 14.34 -3.60
N GLY A 136 8.86 13.88 -2.41
CA GLY A 136 9.36 14.74 -1.33
C GLY A 136 10.77 14.40 -0.87
N GLY A 137 11.65 15.42 -0.69
CA GLY A 137 13.04 15.20 -0.31
C GLY A 137 13.85 14.44 -1.36
N ALA A 138 15.17 14.31 -1.17
CA ALA A 138 16.04 13.62 -2.14
C ALA A 138 15.66 12.15 -2.34
N ASN A 139 15.26 11.49 -1.27
CA ASN A 139 14.94 10.05 -1.28
C ASN A 139 13.63 9.74 -2.01
N GLY A 140 12.59 10.58 -1.84
CA GLY A 140 11.32 10.39 -2.54
C GLY A 140 11.45 10.58 -4.05
N TYR A 141 12.31 11.49 -4.50
CA TYR A 141 12.61 11.62 -5.93
C TYR A 141 13.33 10.40 -6.48
N ALA A 142 14.33 9.86 -5.77
CA ALA A 142 15.07 8.68 -6.21
C ALA A 142 14.16 7.44 -6.29
N GLU A 143 13.32 7.23 -5.29
CA GLU A 143 12.34 6.14 -5.30
C GLU A 143 11.33 6.29 -6.45
N ARG A 144 10.77 7.48 -6.62
CA ARG A 144 9.88 7.79 -7.74
C ARG A 144 10.52 7.50 -9.10
N ASP A 145 11.75 8.00 -9.32
CA ASP A 145 12.44 7.90 -10.61
C ASP A 145 12.79 6.44 -10.97
N ALA A 146 12.90 5.55 -9.98
CA ALA A 146 13.05 4.12 -10.21
C ALA A 146 11.68 3.42 -10.40
N LEU A 147 10.65 3.80 -9.63
CA LEU A 147 9.35 3.14 -9.69
C LEU A 147 8.58 3.45 -10.98
N LEU A 148 8.63 4.69 -11.49
CA LEU A 148 7.87 5.08 -12.67
C LEU A 148 8.19 4.22 -13.91
N PRO A 149 9.48 4.00 -14.29
CA PRO A 149 9.81 3.11 -15.39
C PRO A 149 9.42 1.66 -15.12
N PHE A 150 9.58 1.18 -13.89
CA PHE A 150 9.18 -0.17 -13.50
C PHE A 150 7.68 -0.38 -13.69
N LEU A 151 6.83 0.51 -13.15
CA LEU A 151 5.38 0.42 -13.31
C LEU A 151 4.94 0.50 -14.77
N ALA A 152 5.64 1.30 -15.58
CA ALA A 152 5.37 1.41 -17.02
C ALA A 152 5.83 0.16 -17.81
N SER A 153 6.71 -0.66 -17.25
CA SER A 153 7.21 -1.90 -17.90
C SER A 153 6.37 -3.14 -17.59
N LEU A 154 5.39 -3.03 -16.69
CA LEU A 154 4.50 -4.15 -16.38
C LEU A 154 3.73 -4.59 -17.64
N ASP A 155 3.65 -5.91 -17.84
CA ASP A 155 2.98 -6.54 -18.98
C ASP A 155 1.50 -6.16 -19.04
N ASP A 156 1.09 -5.42 -20.05
CA ASP A 156 -0.28 -4.91 -20.25
C ASP A 156 -1.29 -6.02 -20.59
N GLY A 157 -0.83 -7.20 -20.97
CA GLY A 157 -1.65 -8.41 -21.08
C GLY A 157 -1.98 -9.08 -19.74
N LYS A 158 -1.31 -8.68 -18.66
CA LYS A 158 -1.50 -9.23 -17.32
C LYS A 158 -1.95 -8.19 -16.30
N HIS A 159 -1.57 -6.94 -16.49
CA HIS A 159 -1.79 -5.88 -15.52
C HIS A 159 -2.22 -4.59 -16.21
N GLN A 160 -3.30 -4.00 -15.77
CA GLN A 160 -3.68 -2.65 -16.17
C GLN A 160 -3.15 -1.66 -15.13
N VAL A 161 -2.27 -0.73 -15.56
CA VAL A 161 -1.71 0.30 -14.69
C VAL A 161 -2.31 1.66 -15.02
N ILE A 162 -3.00 2.27 -14.07
CA ILE A 162 -3.64 3.58 -14.20
C ILE A 162 -2.95 4.54 -13.24
N SER A 163 -2.46 5.67 -13.73
CA SER A 163 -1.91 6.73 -12.86
C SER A 163 -2.88 7.90 -12.73
N LEU A 164 -2.94 8.49 -11.55
CA LEU A 164 -3.74 9.68 -11.29
C LEU A 164 -2.85 10.90 -11.07
N SER A 165 -3.17 12.00 -11.74
CA SER A 165 -2.49 13.28 -11.55
C SER A 165 -3.48 14.44 -11.47
N PHE A 166 -3.17 15.46 -10.65
CA PHE A 166 -3.96 16.69 -10.57
C PHE A 166 -3.41 17.69 -11.59
N HIS A 167 -4.12 17.88 -12.67
CA HIS A 167 -3.66 18.66 -13.83
C HIS A 167 -3.31 20.13 -13.50
N ASN A 168 -4.02 20.73 -12.56
CA ASN A 168 -3.88 22.14 -12.20
C ASN A 168 -3.11 22.41 -10.89
N TRP A 169 -2.55 21.39 -10.26
CA TRP A 169 -1.78 21.58 -9.04
C TRP A 169 -0.34 22.02 -9.39
N LYS A 170 0.10 23.12 -8.75
CA LYS A 170 1.43 23.70 -8.98
C LYS A 170 2.55 22.99 -8.20
N LYS A 171 2.21 22.26 -7.13
CA LYS A 171 3.14 21.44 -6.35
C LYS A 171 3.06 20.02 -6.87
N ASP A 172 4.10 19.24 -6.67
CA ASP A 172 4.15 17.81 -7.03
C ASP A 172 3.46 16.98 -5.93
N PRO A 173 2.14 16.74 -6.03
CA PRO A 173 1.40 16.01 -5.01
C PRO A 173 1.71 14.52 -5.07
N PRO A 174 1.35 13.74 -4.02
CA PRO A 174 1.40 12.29 -4.09
C PRO A 174 0.67 11.78 -5.32
N ARG A 175 1.30 10.85 -6.04
CA ARG A 175 0.78 10.26 -7.27
C ARG A 175 0.34 8.82 -7.03
N PRO A 176 -0.95 8.53 -6.96
CA PRO A 176 -1.46 7.18 -6.91
C PRO A 176 -1.33 6.46 -8.26
N PHE A 177 -0.94 5.19 -8.19
CA PHE A 177 -1.03 4.22 -9.25
C PHE A 177 -1.99 3.12 -8.80
N PHE A 178 -2.92 2.76 -9.67
CA PHE A 178 -3.86 1.67 -9.49
C PHE A 178 -3.47 0.57 -10.47
N ILE A 179 -3.17 -0.62 -9.96
CA ILE A 179 -2.77 -1.78 -10.75
C ILE A 179 -3.85 -2.83 -10.56
N ILE A 180 -4.45 -3.24 -11.67
CA ILE A 180 -5.47 -4.30 -11.69
C ILE A 180 -4.85 -5.52 -12.35
N LYS A 181 -4.88 -6.68 -11.68
CA LYS A 181 -4.47 -7.96 -12.27
C LYS A 181 -5.58 -8.46 -13.18
N LEU A 182 -5.26 -8.66 -14.45
CA LEU A 182 -6.20 -9.10 -15.50
C LEU A 182 -6.41 -10.61 -15.53
#